data_0f011e9b3d7402a5ebf5924117719474
#
_entry.id   0f011e9b3d7402a5ebf5924117719474
#
_cell.length_a   1.000
_cell.length_b   1.000
_cell.length_c   1.000
_cell.angle_alpha   90.00
_cell.angle_beta   90.00
_cell.angle_gamma   90.00
#
_symmetry.space_group_name_H-M   'P 1'
#
loop_
_entity.id
_entity.type
_entity.pdbx_description
1 polymer ?
#
loop_
_entity_poly.entity_id
_entity_poly.type
_entity_poly.pdbx_seq_one_letter_code
_entity_poly.pdbx_strand_id
1 'polypeptide(L)'
;IIAQTGKQGAGGQNVNKVASAIRMKHIPTGMSVFINGRDQGKNKKEALKVLTARVNDMKQAKVDKSYADFRRQQLGDGRRGSKIRTYNFIDSRVADHQLGVKTTKIWNVMKGDFKELFDKLEE
;
A
#
# COMPACT_ATOMS: atom_id res chain seq x y z
N ILE A 1 6.49 -12.76 -22.46
CA ILE A 1 7.08 -12.65 -23.81
C ILE A 1 8.52 -12.19 -23.65
N ILE A 2 9.43 -12.84 -24.37
CA ILE A 2 10.84 -12.49 -24.47
C ILE A 2 11.10 -12.11 -25.91
N ALA A 3 11.60 -10.93 -26.16
CA ALA A 3 12.02 -10.47 -27.48
C ALA A 3 13.53 -10.20 -27.48
N GLN A 4 14.22 -10.70 -28.49
CA GLN A 4 15.60 -10.35 -28.77
C GLN A 4 15.60 -9.07 -29.61
N THR A 5 16.41 -8.11 -29.22
CA THR A 5 16.50 -6.84 -29.94
C THR A 5 17.97 -6.47 -30.18
N GLY A 6 18.21 -5.67 -31.21
CA GLY A 6 19.51 -5.05 -31.44
C GLY A 6 19.94 -4.21 -30.24
N LYS A 7 21.24 -4.04 -30.06
CA LYS A 7 21.79 -3.14 -29.04
C LYS A 7 21.38 -1.69 -29.36
N GLN A 8 21.02 -0.93 -28.35
CA GLN A 8 20.79 0.50 -28.47
C GLN A 8 22.04 1.26 -28.02
N GLY A 9 22.49 2.20 -28.82
CA GLY A 9 23.63 3.07 -28.52
C GLY A 9 24.38 3.46 -29.79
N ALA A 10 25.19 4.50 -29.69
CA ALA A 10 26.15 4.87 -30.73
C ALA A 10 27.20 3.76 -30.87
N GLY A 11 27.36 3.19 -32.05
CA GLY A 11 28.31 2.09 -32.21
C GLY A 11 28.53 1.65 -33.65
N GLY A 12 29.67 0.98 -33.88
CA GLY A 12 30.09 0.45 -35.16
C GLY A 12 29.36 -0.85 -35.57
N GLN A 13 29.94 -1.59 -36.54
CA GLN A 13 29.32 -2.78 -37.14
C GLN A 13 28.77 -3.84 -36.19
N ASN A 14 29.40 -4.04 -35.03
CA ASN A 14 28.93 -5.03 -34.02
C ASN A 14 27.59 -4.66 -33.36
N VAL A 15 27.31 -3.38 -33.18
CA VAL A 15 26.04 -2.92 -32.57
C VAL A 15 24.88 -3.20 -33.53
N ASN A 16 25.13 -3.06 -34.84
CA ASN A 16 24.10 -3.25 -35.87
C ASN A 16 23.86 -4.72 -36.25
N LYS A 17 24.86 -5.61 -36.01
CA LYS A 17 24.78 -7.02 -36.44
C LYS A 17 24.37 -7.97 -35.31
N VAL A 18 24.62 -7.62 -34.04
CA VAL A 18 24.44 -8.56 -32.92
C VAL A 18 23.19 -8.22 -32.08
N ALA A 19 22.18 -9.07 -32.14
CA ALA A 19 20.96 -8.98 -31.34
C ALA A 19 21.14 -9.63 -29.96
N SER A 20 22.00 -9.07 -29.10
CA SER A 20 22.24 -9.59 -27.74
C SER A 20 21.41 -8.92 -26.66
N ALA A 21 20.78 -7.79 -26.95
CA ALA A 21 19.88 -7.14 -25.99
C ALA A 21 18.57 -7.92 -25.82
N ILE A 22 18.05 -7.94 -24.63
CA ILE A 22 16.82 -8.66 -24.27
C ILE A 22 15.78 -7.67 -23.76
N ARG A 23 14.60 -7.73 -24.37
CA ARG A 23 13.38 -7.11 -23.83
C ARG A 23 12.45 -8.19 -23.34
N MET A 24 12.11 -8.14 -22.08
CA MET A 24 11.19 -9.10 -21.44
C MET A 24 9.95 -8.38 -20.94
N LYS A 25 8.77 -8.91 -21.26
CA LYS A 25 7.49 -8.34 -20.82
C LYS A 25 6.68 -9.38 -20.07
N HIS A 26 6.20 -9.02 -18.88
CA HIS A 26 5.24 -9.79 -18.11
C HIS A 26 3.83 -9.44 -18.58
N ILE A 27 3.13 -10.41 -19.21
CA ILE A 27 1.85 -10.17 -19.88
C ILE A 27 0.77 -9.67 -18.92
N PRO A 28 0.54 -10.33 -17.75
CA PRO A 28 -0.58 -9.95 -16.87
C PRO A 28 -0.47 -8.54 -16.28
N THR A 29 0.78 -8.05 -16.03
CA THR A 29 1.00 -6.72 -15.42
C THR A 29 1.42 -5.65 -16.42
N GLY A 30 1.76 -6.05 -17.65
CA GLY A 30 2.27 -5.13 -18.67
C GLY A 30 3.70 -4.64 -18.41
N MET A 31 4.32 -4.98 -17.27
CA MET A 31 5.68 -4.55 -16.94
C MET A 31 6.69 -5.08 -17.93
N SER A 32 7.65 -4.24 -18.31
CA SER A 32 8.75 -4.62 -19.20
C SER A 32 10.10 -4.21 -18.65
N VAL A 33 11.11 -4.99 -18.99
CA VAL A 33 12.52 -4.76 -18.67
C VAL A 33 13.32 -4.89 -19.95
N PHE A 34 14.28 -4.01 -20.12
CA PHE A 34 15.22 -4.03 -21.23
C PHE A 34 16.64 -4.08 -20.67
N ILE A 35 17.43 -5.09 -21.09
CA ILE A 35 18.83 -5.25 -20.71
C ILE A 35 19.69 -5.25 -21.96
N ASN A 36 20.68 -4.36 -21.98
CA ASN A 36 21.59 -4.15 -23.10
C ASN A 36 23.02 -4.53 -22.68
N GLY A 37 23.39 -5.79 -22.83
CA GLY A 37 24.72 -6.30 -22.52
C GLY A 37 25.35 -7.02 -23.72
N ARG A 38 26.62 -7.46 -23.56
CA ARG A 38 27.36 -8.17 -24.62
C ARG A 38 26.92 -9.63 -24.74
N ASP A 39 26.54 -10.25 -23.63
CA ASP A 39 26.20 -11.67 -23.52
C ASP A 39 24.67 -11.82 -23.40
N GLN A 40 24.07 -12.45 -24.39
CA GLN A 40 22.63 -12.68 -24.46
C GLN A 40 22.14 -13.60 -23.33
N GLY A 41 22.90 -14.64 -22.97
CA GLY A 41 22.53 -15.58 -21.91
C GLY A 41 22.49 -14.92 -20.52
N LYS A 42 23.48 -14.06 -20.24
CA LYS A 42 23.50 -13.25 -19.01
C LYS A 42 22.37 -12.24 -18.99
N ASN A 43 22.15 -11.52 -20.08
CA ASN A 43 21.07 -10.54 -20.21
C ASN A 43 19.70 -11.17 -19.97
N LYS A 44 19.47 -12.39 -20.47
CA LYS A 44 18.20 -13.12 -20.26
C LYS A 44 17.98 -13.45 -18.78
N LYS A 45 19.03 -13.97 -18.10
CA LYS A 45 18.95 -14.30 -16.66
C LYS A 45 18.71 -13.04 -15.81
N GLU A 46 19.43 -11.97 -16.12
CA GLU A 46 19.30 -10.69 -15.43
C GLU A 46 17.93 -10.04 -15.66
N ALA A 47 17.44 -10.02 -16.90
CA ALA A 47 16.12 -9.53 -17.22
C ALA A 47 15.02 -10.28 -16.46
N LEU A 48 15.12 -11.60 -16.35
CA LEU A 48 14.19 -12.40 -15.57
C LEU A 48 14.24 -12.04 -14.10
N LYS A 49 15.45 -11.94 -13.51
CA LYS A 49 15.64 -11.57 -12.10
C LYS A 49 15.03 -10.21 -11.79
N VAL A 50 15.34 -9.19 -12.60
CA VAL A 50 14.81 -7.82 -12.42
C VAL A 50 13.30 -7.77 -12.61
N LEU A 51 12.76 -8.46 -13.61
CA LEU A 51 11.32 -8.48 -13.86
C LEU A 51 10.57 -9.18 -12.72
N THR A 52 11.10 -10.29 -12.21
CA THR A 52 10.51 -11.00 -11.06
C THR A 52 10.52 -10.13 -9.82
N ALA A 53 11.61 -9.45 -9.52
CA ALA A 53 11.70 -8.52 -8.39
C ALA A 53 10.63 -7.42 -8.51
N ARG A 54 10.54 -6.73 -9.65
CA ARG A 54 9.53 -5.68 -9.89
C ARG A 54 8.08 -6.16 -9.74
N VAL A 55 7.78 -7.38 -10.22
CA VAL A 55 6.44 -7.96 -10.08
C VAL A 55 6.13 -8.28 -8.61
N ASN A 56 7.10 -8.79 -7.86
CA ASN A 56 6.95 -9.06 -6.44
C ASN A 56 6.78 -7.76 -5.63
N ASP A 57 7.60 -6.74 -5.91
CA ASP A 57 7.47 -5.42 -5.28
C ASP A 57 6.09 -4.81 -5.51
N MET A 58 5.57 -4.92 -6.74
CA MET A 58 4.22 -4.45 -7.05
C MET A 58 3.15 -5.22 -6.28
N LYS A 59 3.30 -6.55 -6.13
CA LYS A 59 2.36 -7.37 -5.33
C LYS A 59 2.42 -6.96 -3.86
N GLN A 60 3.62 -6.79 -3.31
CA GLN A 60 3.82 -6.37 -1.93
C GLN A 60 3.22 -4.98 -1.68
N ALA A 61 3.49 -4.02 -2.55
CA ALA A 61 2.92 -2.68 -2.46
C ALA A 61 1.39 -2.66 -2.46
N LYS A 62 0.73 -3.58 -3.20
CA LYS A 62 -0.73 -3.72 -3.16
C LYS A 62 -1.22 -4.23 -1.80
N VAL A 63 -0.53 -5.22 -1.23
CA VAL A 63 -0.85 -5.76 0.09
C VAL A 63 -0.65 -4.68 1.16
N ASP A 64 0.50 -3.99 1.14
CA ASP A 64 0.82 -2.94 2.09
C ASP A 64 -0.20 -1.79 2.02
N LYS A 65 -0.62 -1.42 0.80
CA LYS A 65 -1.66 -0.41 0.61
C LYS A 65 -3.00 -0.86 1.21
N SER A 66 -3.42 -2.10 0.97
CA SER A 66 -4.66 -2.61 1.55
C SER A 66 -4.64 -2.63 3.08
N TYR A 67 -3.51 -3.00 3.68
CA TYR A 67 -3.30 -2.92 5.13
C TYR A 67 -3.31 -1.48 5.65
N ALA A 68 -2.67 -0.56 4.93
CA ALA A 68 -2.66 0.84 5.30
C ALA A 68 -4.06 1.46 5.25
N ASP A 69 -4.84 1.15 4.21
CA ASP A 69 -6.21 1.61 4.06
C ASP A 69 -7.12 1.04 5.17
N PHE A 70 -6.98 -0.26 5.50
CA PHE A 70 -7.70 -0.89 6.59
C PHE A 70 -7.37 -0.24 7.95
N ARG A 71 -6.08 -0.02 8.25
CA ARG A 71 -5.67 0.69 9.46
C ARG A 71 -6.21 2.12 9.53
N ARG A 72 -6.20 2.83 8.39
CA ARG A 72 -6.73 4.19 8.31
C ARG A 72 -8.23 4.24 8.59
N GLN A 73 -9.00 3.26 8.10
CA GLN A 73 -10.43 3.15 8.40
C GLN A 73 -10.69 2.94 9.90
N GLN A 74 -9.86 2.13 10.57
CA GLN A 74 -10.01 1.87 12.01
C GLN A 74 -9.57 3.05 12.89
N LEU A 75 -8.47 3.70 12.54
CA LEU A 75 -7.87 4.77 13.35
C LEU A 75 -8.44 6.17 13.03
N GLY A 76 -9.14 6.30 11.89
CA GLY A 76 -9.52 7.60 11.36
C GLY A 76 -8.30 8.40 10.85
N ASP A 77 -8.49 9.67 10.57
CA ASP A 77 -7.46 10.56 10.01
C ASP A 77 -6.59 11.26 11.07
N GLY A 78 -6.85 11.02 12.36
CA GLY A 78 -6.14 11.64 13.48
C GLY A 78 -6.33 13.16 13.61
N ARG A 79 -7.20 13.75 12.82
CA ARG A 79 -7.47 15.20 12.90
C ARG A 79 -8.29 15.54 14.13
N ARG A 80 -8.10 16.74 14.65
CA ARG A 80 -8.86 17.24 15.82
C ARG A 80 -10.38 17.21 15.60
N GLY A 81 -10.83 17.34 14.36
CA GLY A 81 -12.26 17.30 13.99
C GLY A 81 -12.84 15.88 13.91
N SER A 82 -12.01 14.83 13.79
CA SER A 82 -12.43 13.44 13.68
C SER A 82 -12.39 12.68 15.01
N LYS A 83 -12.34 13.40 16.14
CA LYS A 83 -12.42 12.79 17.46
C LYS A 83 -13.75 12.07 17.65
N ILE A 84 -13.68 10.82 18.09
CA ILE A 84 -14.88 10.01 18.35
C ILE A 84 -15.43 10.33 19.75
N ARG A 85 -14.56 10.35 20.76
CA ARG A 85 -14.96 10.58 22.16
C ARG A 85 -14.08 11.62 22.84
N THR A 86 -14.66 12.34 23.79
CA THR A 86 -13.95 13.23 24.70
C THR A 86 -14.21 12.79 26.12
N TYR A 87 -13.11 12.52 26.87
CA TYR A 87 -13.15 12.20 28.28
C TYR A 87 -12.69 13.44 29.07
N ASN A 88 -13.61 14.00 29.86
CA ASN A 88 -13.31 15.13 30.74
C ASN A 88 -13.36 14.64 32.18
N PHE A 89 -12.20 14.47 32.79
CA PHE A 89 -12.09 13.97 34.18
C PHE A 89 -12.46 15.03 35.21
N ILE A 90 -12.29 16.31 34.91
CA ILE A 90 -12.62 17.43 35.82
C ILE A 90 -14.13 17.46 36.04
N ASP A 91 -14.89 17.42 34.94
CA ASP A 91 -16.37 17.46 34.97
C ASP A 91 -16.99 16.05 35.07
N SER A 92 -16.18 14.99 35.22
CA SER A 92 -16.60 13.60 35.20
C SER A 92 -17.52 13.23 34.04
N ARG A 93 -17.27 13.79 32.85
CA ARG A 93 -18.13 13.69 31.67
C ARG A 93 -17.45 12.98 30.51
N VAL A 94 -18.19 12.10 29.85
CA VAL A 94 -17.82 11.50 28.56
C VAL A 94 -18.82 11.98 27.51
N ALA A 95 -18.31 12.45 26.37
CA ALA A 95 -19.12 12.83 25.22
C ALA A 95 -18.68 12.00 23.99
N ASP A 96 -19.61 11.26 23.41
CA ASP A 96 -19.43 10.61 22.11
C ASP A 96 -19.88 11.55 21.02
N HIS A 97 -18.98 11.92 20.12
CA HIS A 97 -19.24 12.89 19.05
C HIS A 97 -19.92 12.27 17.83
N GLN A 98 -19.78 10.95 17.63
CA GLN A 98 -20.45 10.25 16.53
C GLN A 98 -21.93 9.99 16.86
N LEU A 99 -22.18 9.58 18.10
CA LEU A 99 -23.54 9.26 18.58
C LEU A 99 -24.29 10.50 19.12
N GLY A 100 -23.58 11.61 19.34
CA GLY A 100 -24.17 12.82 19.93
C GLY A 100 -24.54 12.71 21.41
N VAL A 101 -24.14 11.64 22.06
CA VAL A 101 -24.55 11.29 23.44
C VAL A 101 -23.52 11.73 24.47
N LYS A 102 -23.99 12.10 25.67
CA LYS A 102 -23.15 12.50 26.80
C LYS A 102 -23.58 11.77 28.07
N THR A 103 -22.60 11.32 28.88
CA THR A 103 -22.84 10.74 30.21
C THR A 103 -21.89 11.36 31.24
N THR A 104 -22.33 11.42 32.50
CA THR A 104 -21.53 11.89 33.65
C THR A 104 -20.83 10.75 34.38
N LYS A 105 -21.09 9.48 33.99
CA LYS A 105 -20.52 8.30 34.67
C LYS A 105 -19.20 7.85 34.04
N ILE A 106 -18.20 8.74 34.02
CA ILE A 106 -16.89 8.48 33.38
C ILE A 106 -16.24 7.19 33.91
N TRP A 107 -16.35 6.92 35.21
CA TRP A 107 -15.73 5.76 35.83
C TRP A 107 -16.36 4.43 35.41
N ASN A 108 -17.66 4.39 35.12
CA ASN A 108 -18.33 3.21 34.57
C ASN A 108 -17.85 2.95 33.14
N VAL A 109 -17.75 3.99 32.33
CA VAL A 109 -17.22 3.91 30.96
C VAL A 109 -15.77 3.43 30.97
N MET A 110 -14.93 3.90 31.89
CA MET A 110 -13.54 3.44 32.05
C MET A 110 -13.41 1.97 32.50
N LYS A 111 -14.42 1.45 33.19
CA LYS A 111 -14.51 0.02 33.54
C LYS A 111 -15.08 -0.85 32.42
N GLY A 112 -15.45 -0.26 31.28
CA GLY A 112 -16.01 -0.96 30.11
C GLY A 112 -17.53 -1.04 30.09
N ASP A 113 -18.22 -0.36 31.01
CA ASP A 113 -19.68 -0.28 31.01
C ASP A 113 -20.13 0.91 30.16
N PHE A 114 -20.57 0.61 28.95
CA PHE A 114 -21.05 1.57 27.95
C PHE A 114 -22.57 1.61 27.84
N LYS A 115 -23.33 0.89 28.68
CA LYS A 115 -24.78 0.76 28.56
C LYS A 115 -25.48 2.13 28.45
N GLU A 116 -25.15 3.06 29.33
CA GLU A 116 -25.78 4.39 29.31
C GLU A 116 -25.48 5.23 28.05
N LEU A 117 -24.37 4.94 27.36
CA LEU A 117 -24.06 5.59 26.09
C LEU A 117 -24.90 5.00 24.95
N PHE A 118 -25.27 3.72 25.05
CA PHE A 118 -26.06 3.03 24.04
C PHE A 118 -27.57 3.14 24.29
N ASP A 119 -28.03 3.08 25.53
CA ASP A 119 -29.46 3.21 25.90
C ASP A 119 -30.05 4.56 25.44
N LYS A 120 -29.24 5.61 25.43
CA LYS A 120 -29.63 6.94 24.91
C LYS A 120 -29.71 7.06 23.39
N LEU A 121 -29.41 6.00 22.66
CA LEU A 121 -29.59 5.93 21.21
C LEU A 121 -30.96 5.37 20.82
N GLU A 122 -31.64 4.72 21.76
CA GLU A 122 -32.97 4.11 21.53
C GLU A 122 -34.13 5.06 21.89
N GLU A 123 -33.84 6.22 22.46
CA GLU A 123 -34.79 7.32 22.67
C GLU A 123 -34.76 8.34 21.51
#